data_2141b9d4704c2c3db66c764bd702b39d
#
_entry.id   2141b9d4704c2c3db66c764bd702b39d
#
_cell.length_a   1.000
_cell.length_b   1.000
_cell.length_c   1.000
_cell.angle_alpha   90.00
_cell.angle_beta   90.00
_cell.angle_gamma   90.00
#
_symmetry.space_group_name_H-M   'P 1'
#
loop_
_entity.id
_entity.type
_entity.pdbx_description
1 polymer ?
#
loop_
_entity_poly.entity_id
_entity_poly.type
_entity_poly.pdbx_seq_one_letter_code
_entity_poly.pdbx_strand_id
1 'polypeptide(L)'
;MAWSLELRRRNCGKDANLQSEEIDEQHESVDLLIVFTKSMQLENMLNSLKPIISKDTYVLCLLNGLGHEDVLERFVTRDHIIMGVTMWASMMTAPGHITFANDNGNVEIQCLDPKGKDETQKIVKILTDAGLNASYSENVMYSIWRKACVNGVVN
;
A
#
# COMPACT_ATOMS: atom_id res chain seq x y z
N MET A 1 7.31 -4.37 -18.94
CA MET A 1 6.09 -3.58 -18.72
C MET A 1 6.49 -2.22 -18.18
N ALA A 2 6.11 -1.14 -18.85
CA ALA A 2 6.38 0.21 -18.35
C ALA A 2 5.26 0.56 -17.37
N TRP A 3 5.58 0.69 -16.11
CA TRP A 3 4.65 1.16 -15.08
C TRP A 3 4.17 2.55 -15.47
N SER A 4 2.90 2.67 -15.85
CA SER A 4 2.30 3.93 -16.24
C SER A 4 1.93 4.77 -15.01
N LEU A 5 2.95 5.30 -14.32
CA LEU A 5 2.78 6.36 -13.32
C LEU A 5 2.25 7.67 -13.94
N GLU A 6 2.23 7.79 -15.26
CA GLU A 6 1.75 8.99 -15.96
C GLU A 6 0.25 9.26 -15.77
N LEU A 7 -0.57 8.23 -15.59
CA LEU A 7 -2.01 8.41 -15.39
C LEU A 7 -2.35 9.07 -14.05
N ARG A 8 -1.53 8.91 -13.03
CA ARG A 8 -1.75 9.52 -11.71
C ARG A 8 -1.17 10.93 -11.57
N ARG A 9 -0.17 11.31 -12.36
CA ARG A 9 0.36 12.69 -12.33
C ARG A 9 -0.56 13.72 -12.98
N ARG A 10 -1.48 13.32 -13.86
CA ARG A 10 -2.40 14.26 -14.51
C ARG A 10 -3.51 14.77 -13.60
N ASN A 11 -3.82 14.08 -12.51
CA ASN A 11 -4.88 14.46 -11.58
C ASN A 11 -4.35 15.01 -10.24
N CYS A 12 -3.05 15.22 -10.09
CA CYS A 12 -2.49 15.93 -8.94
C CYS A 12 -2.50 17.46 -9.18
N GLY A 13 -3.59 17.98 -9.72
CA GLY A 13 -3.92 19.39 -9.74
C GLY A 13 -4.56 19.77 -8.39
N LYS A 14 -4.38 21.00 -7.98
CA LYS A 14 -4.77 21.57 -6.69
C LYS A 14 -6.26 21.46 -6.32
N ASP A 15 -7.10 20.86 -7.17
CA ASP A 15 -8.55 20.71 -7.02
C ASP A 15 -9.04 19.30 -7.37
N ALA A 16 -8.27 18.27 -6.99
CA ALA A 16 -8.73 16.89 -7.17
C ALA A 16 -9.89 16.59 -6.20
N ASN A 17 -11.09 16.90 -6.62
CA ASN A 17 -12.30 16.28 -6.13
C ASN A 17 -12.24 14.81 -6.57
N LEU A 18 -11.51 13.99 -5.81
CA LEU A 18 -11.46 12.55 -6.02
C LEU A 18 -12.84 11.99 -5.67
N GLN A 19 -13.74 11.98 -6.64
CA GLN A 19 -14.95 11.19 -6.55
C GLN A 19 -14.52 9.72 -6.60
N SER A 20 -14.99 8.93 -5.65
CA SER A 20 -14.89 7.48 -5.72
C SER A 20 -15.72 7.04 -6.92
N GLU A 21 -15.08 6.64 -8.01
CA GLU A 21 -15.75 5.96 -9.11
C GLU A 21 -16.09 4.54 -8.65
N GLU A 22 -17.30 4.09 -8.96
CA GLU A 22 -17.67 2.70 -8.79
C GLU A 22 -16.86 1.86 -9.78
N ILE A 23 -16.14 0.87 -9.26
CA ILE A 23 -15.33 -0.04 -10.07
C ILE A 23 -16.28 -1.14 -10.57
N ASP A 24 -16.39 -1.26 -11.87
CA ASP A 24 -17.17 -2.28 -12.55
C ASP A 24 -16.28 -3.23 -13.39
N GLU A 25 -16.88 -4.16 -14.08
CA GLU A 25 -16.18 -5.15 -14.92
C GLU A 25 -15.51 -4.55 -16.18
N GLN A 26 -15.73 -3.26 -16.47
CA GLN A 26 -15.14 -2.58 -17.63
C GLN A 26 -13.80 -1.93 -17.29
N HIS A 27 -13.40 -1.89 -16.01
CA HIS A 27 -12.12 -1.33 -15.61
C HIS A 27 -10.97 -2.30 -15.94
N GLU A 28 -9.88 -1.73 -16.45
CA GLU A 28 -8.64 -2.50 -16.68
C GLU A 28 -8.02 -2.93 -15.35
N SER A 29 -7.36 -4.10 -15.35
CA SER A 29 -6.61 -4.57 -14.19
C SER A 29 -5.46 -3.62 -13.85
N VAL A 30 -5.14 -3.51 -12.56
CA VAL A 30 -4.04 -2.69 -12.08
C VAL A 30 -2.78 -3.53 -11.86
N ASP A 31 -1.61 -2.94 -12.10
CA ASP A 31 -0.33 -3.60 -11.82
C ASP A 31 -0.01 -3.59 -10.31
N LEU A 32 -0.36 -2.51 -9.61
CA LEU A 32 -0.12 -2.36 -8.17
C LEU A 32 -1.35 -1.76 -7.48
N LEU A 33 -1.85 -2.49 -6.49
CA LEU A 33 -2.89 -2.04 -5.57
C LEU A 33 -2.24 -1.69 -4.22
N ILE A 34 -2.34 -0.43 -3.79
CA ILE A 34 -1.85 0.00 -2.47
C ILE A 34 -3.03 0.11 -1.52
N VAL A 35 -2.98 -0.62 -0.41
CA VAL A 35 -4.08 -0.73 0.54
C VAL A 35 -3.90 0.25 1.70
N PHE A 36 -4.89 1.16 1.86
CA PHE A 36 -4.96 2.17 2.94
C PHE A 36 -6.29 2.20 3.70
N THR A 37 -7.09 1.16 3.62
CA THR A 37 -8.35 1.05 4.35
C THR A 37 -8.13 0.77 5.84
N LYS A 38 -9.21 0.67 6.62
CA LYS A 38 -9.15 0.13 7.98
C LYS A 38 -9.08 -1.41 7.92
N SER A 39 -8.33 -2.03 8.85
CA SER A 39 -8.13 -3.49 8.89
C SER A 39 -9.45 -4.27 8.80
N MET A 40 -10.47 -3.84 9.54
CA MET A 40 -11.80 -4.48 9.53
C MET A 40 -12.55 -4.39 8.19
N GLN A 41 -12.14 -3.51 7.30
CA GLN A 41 -12.76 -3.29 5.99
C GLN A 41 -11.96 -3.94 4.85
N LEU A 42 -10.78 -4.51 5.16
CA LEU A 42 -9.84 -5.03 4.15
C LEU A 42 -10.51 -6.04 3.22
N GLU A 43 -11.17 -7.05 3.78
CA GLU A 43 -11.82 -8.12 2.99
C GLU A 43 -12.97 -7.58 2.13
N ASN A 44 -13.81 -6.71 2.69
CA ASN A 44 -14.92 -6.11 1.94
C ASN A 44 -14.40 -5.22 0.80
N MET A 45 -13.37 -4.42 1.06
CA MET A 45 -12.73 -3.59 0.05
C MET A 45 -12.13 -4.44 -1.07
N LEU A 46 -11.37 -5.50 -0.75
CA LEU A 46 -10.79 -6.39 -1.76
C LEU A 46 -11.87 -7.11 -2.58
N ASN A 47 -13.00 -7.48 -1.97
CA ASN A 47 -14.12 -8.05 -2.69
C ASN A 47 -14.72 -7.08 -3.72
N SER A 48 -14.83 -5.79 -3.38
CA SER A 48 -15.30 -4.77 -4.33
C SER A 48 -14.29 -4.45 -5.43
N LEU A 49 -13.00 -4.71 -5.20
CA LEU A 49 -11.92 -4.46 -6.16
C LEU A 49 -11.58 -5.67 -7.03
N LYS A 50 -12.26 -6.81 -6.85
CA LYS A 50 -12.01 -8.03 -7.65
C LYS A 50 -11.96 -7.79 -9.17
N PRO A 51 -12.81 -6.93 -9.76
CA PRO A 51 -12.77 -6.71 -11.21
C PRO A 51 -11.44 -6.16 -11.73
N ILE A 52 -10.68 -5.44 -10.91
CA ILE A 52 -9.38 -4.85 -11.28
C ILE A 52 -8.18 -5.65 -10.77
N ILE A 53 -8.39 -6.68 -9.96
CA ILE A 53 -7.33 -7.56 -9.49
C ILE A 53 -7.14 -8.71 -10.48
N SER A 54 -5.99 -8.78 -11.10
CA SER A 54 -5.58 -9.87 -11.99
C SER A 54 -4.54 -10.77 -11.35
N LYS A 55 -4.17 -11.84 -12.04
CA LYS A 55 -3.06 -12.73 -11.62
C LYS A 55 -1.69 -12.02 -11.58
N ASP A 56 -1.56 -10.88 -12.26
CA ASP A 56 -0.32 -10.11 -12.37
C ASP A 56 -0.33 -8.87 -11.44
N THR A 57 -1.41 -8.67 -10.67
CA THR A 57 -1.56 -7.55 -9.75
C THR A 57 -0.76 -7.79 -8.46
N TYR A 58 0.13 -6.87 -8.12
CA TYR A 58 0.79 -6.82 -6.81
C TYR A 58 -0.06 -6.04 -5.81
N VAL A 59 -0.13 -6.53 -4.57
CA VAL A 59 -0.85 -5.84 -3.49
C VAL A 59 0.15 -5.40 -2.42
N LEU A 60 0.30 -4.09 -2.24
CA LEU A 60 1.11 -3.50 -1.17
C LEU A 60 0.21 -3.16 0.02
N CYS A 61 0.42 -3.84 1.13
CA CYS A 61 -0.31 -3.63 2.39
C CYS A 61 0.55 -2.86 3.39
N LEU A 62 0.14 -1.63 3.72
CA LEU A 62 0.78 -0.76 4.71
C LEU A 62 -0.11 -0.53 5.94
N LEU A 63 -1.10 -1.39 6.16
CA LEU A 63 -2.04 -1.27 7.28
C LEU A 63 -1.33 -1.52 8.61
N ASN A 64 -1.77 -0.78 9.63
CA ASN A 64 -1.35 -1.07 11.00
C ASN A 64 -2.03 -2.34 11.51
N GLY A 65 -1.30 -3.13 12.30
CA GLY A 65 -1.79 -4.40 12.86
C GLY A 65 -1.12 -5.61 12.25
N LEU A 66 -1.68 -6.78 12.54
CA LEU A 66 -1.13 -8.09 12.20
C LEU A 66 -2.22 -8.94 11.53
N GLY A 67 -1.82 -9.99 10.80
CA GLY A 67 -2.75 -10.98 10.23
C GLY A 67 -3.44 -10.53 8.94
N HIS A 68 -2.97 -9.49 8.29
CA HIS A 68 -3.54 -9.04 7.02
C HIS A 68 -3.18 -9.98 5.86
N GLU A 69 -2.05 -10.66 5.95
CA GLU A 69 -1.57 -11.65 5.01
C GLU A 69 -2.59 -12.76 4.75
N ASP A 70 -3.25 -13.27 5.80
CA ASP A 70 -4.26 -14.33 5.69
C ASP A 70 -5.49 -13.90 4.86
N VAL A 71 -5.82 -12.61 4.90
CA VAL A 71 -6.91 -12.05 4.07
C VAL A 71 -6.44 -11.87 2.63
N LEU A 72 -5.24 -11.32 2.43
CA LEU A 72 -4.69 -11.04 1.11
C LEU A 72 -4.47 -12.31 0.27
N GLU A 73 -4.05 -13.42 0.90
CA GLU A 73 -3.84 -14.72 0.26
C GLU A 73 -5.11 -15.32 -0.38
N ARG A 74 -6.29 -14.81 -0.02
CA ARG A 74 -7.56 -15.21 -0.67
C ARG A 74 -7.79 -14.54 -2.02
N PHE A 75 -7.01 -13.50 -2.34
CA PHE A 75 -7.20 -12.68 -3.54
C PHE A 75 -6.02 -12.76 -4.50
N VAL A 76 -4.80 -12.86 -3.99
CA VAL A 76 -3.56 -12.94 -4.78
C VAL A 76 -2.60 -13.95 -4.18
N THR A 77 -1.66 -14.44 -4.99
CA THR A 77 -0.64 -15.40 -4.53
C THR A 77 0.44 -14.71 -3.69
N ARG A 78 1.13 -15.46 -2.83
CA ARG A 78 2.13 -14.91 -1.88
C ARG A 78 3.25 -14.13 -2.53
N ASP A 79 3.65 -14.50 -3.74
CA ASP A 79 4.66 -13.80 -4.55
C ASP A 79 4.17 -12.46 -5.10
N HIS A 80 2.88 -12.16 -4.98
CA HIS A 80 2.25 -10.88 -5.32
C HIS A 80 1.81 -10.08 -4.08
N ILE A 81 2.05 -10.60 -2.86
CA ILE A 81 1.74 -9.89 -1.63
C ILE A 81 3.00 -9.20 -1.09
N ILE A 82 2.95 -7.89 -0.99
CA ILE A 82 4.01 -7.08 -0.41
C ILE A 82 3.49 -6.51 0.91
N MET A 83 4.11 -6.95 2.01
CA MET A 83 3.83 -6.39 3.33
C MET A 83 4.78 -5.23 3.60
N GLY A 84 4.28 -4.24 4.34
CA GLY A 84 5.11 -3.12 4.68
C GLY A 84 4.69 -2.40 5.96
N VAL A 85 5.61 -1.59 6.44
CA VAL A 85 5.41 -0.69 7.57
C VAL A 85 5.81 0.71 7.16
N THR A 86 4.99 1.70 7.52
CA THR A 86 5.30 3.11 7.32
C THR A 86 5.49 3.81 8.67
N MET A 87 6.50 4.66 8.75
CA MET A 87 6.76 5.55 9.89
C MET A 87 6.42 7.01 9.57
N TRP A 88 5.80 7.25 8.42
CA TRP A 88 5.20 8.55 8.13
C TRP A 88 4.01 8.80 9.04
N ALA A 89 3.99 9.97 9.68
CA ALA A 89 2.87 10.43 10.45
C ALA A 89 2.26 11.67 9.79
N SER A 90 0.94 11.66 9.66
CA SER A 90 0.18 12.77 9.10
C SER A 90 -1.04 13.07 9.95
N MET A 91 -1.47 14.30 9.92
CA MET A 91 -2.63 14.78 10.66
C MET A 91 -3.53 15.60 9.75
N MET A 92 -4.82 15.34 9.80
CA MET A 92 -5.82 16.18 9.14
C MET A 92 -6.07 17.40 10.01
N THR A 93 -5.75 18.59 9.51
CA THR A 93 -5.92 19.87 10.23
C THR A 93 -7.23 20.57 9.90
N ALA A 94 -7.78 20.27 8.72
CA ALA A 94 -9.11 20.70 8.27
C ALA A 94 -9.59 19.77 7.15
N PRO A 95 -10.88 19.78 6.76
CA PRO A 95 -11.33 19.02 5.61
C PRO A 95 -10.49 19.31 4.35
N GLY A 96 -9.89 18.27 3.77
CA GLY A 96 -9.00 18.38 2.62
C GLY A 96 -7.58 18.90 2.90
N HIS A 97 -7.24 19.22 4.17
CA HIS A 97 -5.91 19.70 4.55
C HIS A 97 -5.18 18.68 5.41
N ILE A 98 -4.04 18.21 4.93
CA ILE A 98 -3.19 17.25 5.62
C ILE A 98 -1.82 17.89 5.84
N THR A 99 -1.28 17.73 7.04
CA THR A 99 0.09 18.10 7.38
C THR A 99 0.88 16.88 7.82
N PHE A 100 2.17 16.85 7.50
CA PHE A 100 3.07 15.84 8.04
C PHE A 100 3.42 16.20 9.49
N ALA A 101 3.38 15.20 10.37
CA ALA A 101 3.78 15.34 11.76
C ALA A 101 5.28 15.06 11.97
N ASN A 102 5.97 14.51 10.99
CA ASN A 102 7.41 14.26 10.99
C ASN A 102 7.98 14.42 9.59
N ASP A 103 9.25 14.89 9.53
CA ASP A 103 9.97 15.11 8.26
C ASP A 103 10.86 13.91 7.85
N ASN A 104 10.99 12.89 8.71
CA ASN A 104 11.90 11.75 8.55
C ASN A 104 11.16 10.40 8.55
N GLY A 105 9.99 10.35 7.95
CA GLY A 105 9.28 9.09 7.77
C GLY A 105 10.01 8.16 6.79
N ASN A 106 9.80 6.88 6.92
CA ASN A 106 10.25 5.87 5.99
C ASN A 106 9.19 4.81 5.74
N VAL A 107 9.39 4.04 4.67
CA VAL A 107 8.56 2.88 4.33
C VAL A 107 9.48 1.68 4.16
N GLU A 108 9.25 0.62 4.92
CA GLU A 108 9.95 -0.66 4.72
C GLU A 108 8.97 -1.66 4.14
N ILE A 109 9.37 -2.34 3.06
CA ILE A 109 8.52 -3.33 2.39
C ILE A 109 9.27 -4.60 2.04
N GLN A 110 8.54 -5.72 2.00
CA GLN A 110 9.06 -7.03 1.60
C GLN A 110 7.93 -7.86 0.99
N CYS A 111 8.23 -8.61 -0.06
CA CYS A 111 7.31 -9.62 -0.57
C CYS A 111 7.27 -10.83 0.37
N LEU A 112 6.09 -11.45 0.54
CA LEU A 112 5.93 -12.64 1.38
C LEU A 112 6.62 -13.87 0.80
N ASP A 113 6.78 -13.95 -0.52
CA ASP A 113 7.56 -15.01 -1.18
C ASP A 113 8.81 -14.41 -1.83
N PRO A 114 9.99 -15.03 -1.67
CA PRO A 114 11.24 -14.56 -2.29
C PRO A 114 11.17 -14.36 -3.82
N LYS A 115 10.26 -15.04 -4.51
CA LYS A 115 10.07 -14.88 -5.97
C LYS A 115 9.62 -13.46 -6.36
N GLY A 116 8.91 -12.77 -5.48
CA GLY A 116 8.47 -11.39 -5.71
C GLY A 116 9.52 -10.33 -5.36
N LYS A 117 10.76 -10.72 -4.95
CA LYS A 117 11.79 -9.78 -4.48
C LYS A 117 12.16 -8.74 -5.52
N ASP A 118 12.44 -9.16 -6.76
CA ASP A 118 12.90 -8.26 -7.82
C ASP A 118 11.83 -7.19 -8.15
N GLU A 119 10.57 -7.59 -8.19
CA GLU A 119 9.48 -6.66 -8.45
C GLU A 119 9.25 -5.73 -7.26
N THR A 120 9.36 -6.25 -6.04
CA THR A 120 9.30 -5.42 -4.82
C THR A 120 10.41 -4.36 -4.82
N GLN A 121 11.61 -4.67 -5.28
CA GLN A 121 12.71 -3.69 -5.39
C GLN A 121 12.42 -2.59 -6.41
N LYS A 122 11.73 -2.90 -7.51
CA LYS A 122 11.26 -1.87 -8.45
C LYS A 122 10.22 -0.95 -7.80
N ILE A 123 9.31 -1.52 -7.00
CA ILE A 123 8.31 -0.75 -6.25
C ILE A 123 9.00 0.13 -5.21
N VAL A 124 10.03 -0.35 -4.49
CA VAL A 124 10.87 0.46 -3.60
C VAL A 124 11.41 1.69 -4.34
N LYS A 125 11.97 1.49 -5.53
CA LYS A 125 12.48 2.59 -6.33
C LYS A 125 11.39 3.61 -6.69
N ILE A 126 10.21 3.15 -7.10
CA ILE A 126 9.08 4.01 -7.44
C ILE A 126 8.65 4.85 -6.22
N LEU A 127 8.52 4.21 -5.06
CA LEU A 127 8.13 4.90 -3.82
C LEU A 127 9.21 5.91 -3.37
N THR A 128 10.49 5.57 -3.54
CA THR A 128 11.61 6.45 -3.21
C THR A 128 11.66 7.66 -4.15
N ASP A 129 11.51 7.44 -5.47
CA ASP A 129 11.45 8.51 -6.47
C ASP A 129 10.23 9.44 -6.24
N ALA A 130 9.16 8.91 -5.60
CA ALA A 130 8.00 9.68 -5.16
C ALA A 130 8.20 10.42 -3.82
N GLY A 131 9.37 10.31 -3.18
CA GLY A 131 9.71 11.01 -1.94
C GLY A 131 9.30 10.30 -0.65
N LEU A 132 8.93 9.01 -0.72
CA LEU A 132 8.45 8.28 0.47
C LEU A 132 9.58 7.62 1.28
N ASN A 133 10.86 7.79 0.89
CA ASN A 133 12.00 7.19 1.59
C ASN A 133 11.80 5.68 1.83
N ALA A 134 11.55 4.94 0.74
CA ALA A 134 11.26 3.52 0.81
C ALA A 134 12.54 2.68 0.80
N SER A 135 12.50 1.52 1.46
CA SER A 135 13.58 0.53 1.46
C SER A 135 13.03 -0.90 1.42
N TYR A 136 13.79 -1.81 0.83
CA TYR A 136 13.52 -3.24 0.92
C TYR A 136 13.99 -3.75 2.29
N SER A 137 13.12 -4.47 2.99
CA SER A 137 13.47 -5.14 4.26
C SER A 137 13.71 -6.61 4.02
N GLU A 138 14.72 -7.19 4.65
CA GLU A 138 14.90 -8.65 4.67
C GLU A 138 14.03 -9.32 5.77
N ASN A 139 13.42 -8.53 6.67
CA ASN A 139 12.56 -9.03 7.72
C ASN A 139 11.49 -8.00 8.10
N VAL A 140 10.61 -7.66 7.16
CA VAL A 140 9.55 -6.66 7.39
C VAL A 140 8.60 -7.06 8.50
N MET A 141 8.37 -8.36 8.70
CA MET A 141 7.47 -8.85 9.75
C MET A 141 7.98 -8.46 11.14
N TYR A 142 9.29 -8.46 11.36
CA TYR A 142 9.85 -7.94 12.61
C TYR A 142 9.52 -6.45 12.82
N SER A 143 9.67 -5.63 11.79
CA SER A 143 9.33 -4.19 11.85
C SER A 143 7.83 -3.97 12.10
N ILE A 144 6.96 -4.77 11.48
CA ILE A 144 5.50 -4.74 11.69
C ILE A 144 5.17 -5.12 13.13
N TRP A 145 5.73 -6.22 13.66
CA TRP A 145 5.52 -6.65 15.03
C TRP A 145 6.00 -5.61 16.04
N ARG A 146 7.20 -5.07 15.83
CA ARG A 146 7.76 -4.00 16.69
C ARG A 146 6.84 -2.80 16.74
N LYS A 147 6.32 -2.34 15.58
CA LYS A 147 5.38 -1.23 15.50
C LYS A 147 4.06 -1.56 16.20
N ALA A 148 3.53 -2.78 16.01
CA ALA A 148 2.30 -3.22 16.67
C ALA A 148 2.43 -3.22 18.19
N CYS A 149 3.56 -3.67 18.74
CA CYS A 149 3.83 -3.61 20.18
C CYS A 149 3.87 -2.17 20.70
N VAL A 150 4.54 -1.27 19.98
CA VAL A 150 4.58 0.16 20.37
C VAL A 150 3.19 0.76 20.35
N ASN A 151 2.41 0.52 19.31
CA ASN A 151 1.04 1.03 19.20
C ASN A 151 0.12 0.48 20.30
N GLY A 152 0.32 -0.78 20.72
CA GLY A 152 -0.46 -1.40 21.79
C GLY A 152 -0.14 -0.87 23.19
N VAL A 153 1.01 -0.21 23.38
CA VAL A 153 1.42 0.38 24.67
C VAL A 153 1.06 1.88 24.75
N VAL A 154 1.00 2.56 23.60
CA VAL A 154 0.81 4.02 23.53
C VAL A 154 -0.68 4.41 23.41
N ASN A 155 -1.54 3.50 22.97
CA ASN A 155 -3.00 3.65 22.91
C ASN A 155 -3.64 2.94 24.13
#